data_3f8de9d8400e2b29e64f6c5f78c87f1d
#
_entry.id   3f8de9d8400e2b29e64f6c5f78c87f1d
#
_cell.length_a   1.000
_cell.length_b   1.000
_cell.length_c   1.000
_cell.angle_alpha   90.00
_cell.angle_beta   90.00
_cell.angle_gamma   90.00
#
_symmetry.space_group_name_H-M   'P 1'
#
loop_
_entity.id
_entity.type
_entity.pdbx_description
1 polymer ?
#
loop_
_entity_poly.entity_id
_entity_poly.type
_entity_poly.pdbx_seq_one_letter_code
_entity_poly.pdbx_strand_id
1 'polypeptide(L)'
;KTDIPYLFKSNVGTNINVNIYREDSTFANVKFLPSLYLHLSNRQKIGLRGTFETSVVMDSLYVQAKDFSKKGIGVWYDFTEPSEVELFIYKTRIRAEADYFFTNYSKENIKVSQNNFYFLAERNFYISGNNYLNLKAETGLINSKNELVTNELLRFGGWNSFRGFNENALLADFYYYGSAEYRYLVGSQAFFDIFAQYGQLNNNNLSLKPKLYSLGIGFNFFLPIGLMSFQISNGNEFGNPMKFNDTKIHWGILSRF
;
A
#
# COMPACT_ATOMS: atom_id res chain seq x y z
N LYS A 1 -12.06 7.61 4.51
CA LYS A 1 -12.25 6.46 5.40
C LYS A 1 -13.00 6.92 6.64
N THR A 2 -14.08 6.22 7.01
CA THR A 2 -14.82 6.42 8.26
C THR A 2 -14.69 5.16 9.10
N ASP A 3 -14.36 5.28 10.38
CA ASP A 3 -14.19 4.17 11.31
C ASP A 3 -15.05 4.43 12.56
N ILE A 4 -15.89 3.47 12.92
CA ILE A 4 -16.71 3.48 14.14
C ILE A 4 -16.28 2.26 14.97
N PRO A 5 -15.40 2.47 15.98
CA PRO A 5 -14.70 1.36 16.63
C PRO A 5 -15.57 0.47 17.52
N TYR A 6 -16.69 0.99 18.03
CA TYR A 6 -17.56 0.26 18.97
C TYR A 6 -19.03 0.49 18.61
N LEU A 7 -19.65 -0.51 18.00
CA LEU A 7 -21.08 -0.49 17.71
C LEU A 7 -21.85 -0.93 18.97
N PHE A 8 -22.83 -0.15 19.37
CA PHE A 8 -23.72 -0.50 20.50
C PHE A 8 -22.98 -0.89 21.80
N LYS A 9 -21.80 -0.29 22.07
CA LYS A 9 -20.94 -0.60 23.22
C LYS A 9 -20.40 -2.06 23.23
N SER A 10 -20.33 -2.68 22.05
CA SER A 10 -19.80 -4.03 21.87
C SER A 10 -18.32 -3.99 21.38
N ASN A 11 -17.67 -5.14 21.31
CA ASN A 11 -16.35 -5.30 20.73
C ASN A 11 -16.38 -5.30 19.17
N VAL A 12 -17.52 -5.02 18.57
CA VAL A 12 -17.70 -4.95 17.12
C VAL A 12 -17.52 -3.52 16.67
N GLY A 13 -16.70 -3.33 15.64
CA GLY A 13 -16.57 -2.05 14.95
C GLY A 13 -16.96 -2.18 13.47
N THR A 14 -17.13 -1.05 12.82
CA THR A 14 -17.36 -0.97 11.38
C THR A 14 -16.49 0.12 10.77
N ASN A 15 -16.01 -0.14 9.58
CA ASN A 15 -15.38 0.90 8.78
C ASN A 15 -15.89 0.90 7.34
N ILE A 16 -15.88 2.07 6.76
CA ILE A 16 -16.21 2.29 5.35
C ILE A 16 -15.02 3.00 4.73
N ASN A 17 -14.50 2.42 3.66
CA ASN A 17 -13.45 3.03 2.86
C ASN A 17 -13.93 3.21 1.42
N VAL A 18 -13.73 4.41 0.86
CA VAL A 18 -13.97 4.72 -0.54
C VAL A 18 -12.65 5.15 -1.14
N ASN A 19 -12.22 4.46 -2.16
CA ASN A 19 -11.01 4.78 -2.93
C ASN A 19 -11.43 5.17 -4.34
N ILE A 20 -10.96 6.31 -4.79
CA ILE A 20 -11.15 6.78 -6.15
C ILE A 20 -9.75 6.93 -6.75
N TYR A 21 -9.51 6.24 -7.83
CA TYR A 21 -8.26 6.33 -8.58
C TYR A 21 -8.58 6.70 -10.03
N ARG A 22 -7.85 7.65 -10.56
CA ARG A 22 -7.94 8.07 -11.96
C ARG A 22 -6.54 8.11 -12.56
N GLU A 23 -6.37 7.42 -13.68
CA GLU A 23 -5.16 7.45 -14.49
C GLU A 23 -5.34 8.45 -15.61
N ASP A 24 -4.93 9.69 -15.38
CA ASP A 24 -5.08 10.82 -16.34
C ASP A 24 -6.46 10.83 -17.03
N SER A 25 -6.48 10.69 -18.36
CA SER A 25 -7.69 10.58 -19.19
C SER A 25 -8.01 9.14 -19.60
N THR A 26 -7.25 8.12 -19.13
CA THR A 26 -7.38 6.75 -19.64
C THR A 26 -8.51 5.96 -18.98
N PHE A 27 -8.56 5.91 -17.66
CA PHE A 27 -9.62 5.23 -16.92
C PHE A 27 -9.78 5.76 -15.49
N ALA A 28 -10.90 5.43 -14.88
CA ALA A 28 -11.17 5.70 -13.47
C ALA A 28 -11.71 4.46 -12.76
N ASN A 29 -11.19 4.20 -11.55
CA ASN A 29 -11.65 3.13 -10.66
C ASN A 29 -12.29 3.76 -9.42
N VAL A 30 -13.48 3.29 -9.06
CA VAL A 30 -14.14 3.62 -7.80
C VAL A 30 -14.35 2.34 -7.02
N LYS A 31 -13.79 2.29 -5.80
CA LYS A 31 -13.83 1.12 -4.93
C LYS A 31 -14.46 1.47 -3.59
N PHE A 32 -15.54 0.76 -3.24
CA PHE A 32 -16.26 0.89 -2.00
C PHE A 32 -16.05 -0.37 -1.15
N LEU A 33 -15.56 -0.20 0.08
CA LEU A 33 -15.11 -1.26 0.97
C LEU A 33 -15.76 -1.13 2.35
N PRO A 34 -17.01 -1.57 2.53
CA PRO A 34 -17.62 -1.70 3.84
C PRO A 34 -17.02 -2.88 4.59
N SER A 35 -16.80 -2.73 5.89
CA SER A 35 -16.19 -3.77 6.72
C SER A 35 -16.79 -3.79 8.12
N LEU A 36 -17.00 -4.99 8.66
CA LEU A 36 -17.28 -5.24 10.06
C LEU A 36 -16.07 -5.95 10.69
N TYR A 37 -15.73 -5.61 11.93
CA TYR A 37 -14.60 -6.22 12.59
C TYR A 37 -14.82 -6.41 14.09
N LEU A 38 -14.07 -7.36 14.64
CA LEU A 38 -14.02 -7.66 16.07
C LEU A 38 -12.67 -7.19 16.64
N HIS A 39 -12.71 -6.52 17.77
CA HIS A 39 -11.55 -6.32 18.63
C HIS A 39 -11.27 -7.61 19.41
N LEU A 40 -10.22 -8.34 19.00
CA LEU A 40 -9.75 -9.51 19.77
C LEU A 40 -8.98 -9.06 21.01
N SER A 41 -8.30 -7.92 20.90
CA SER A 41 -7.61 -7.22 21.99
C SER A 41 -7.43 -5.75 21.61
N ASN A 42 -6.83 -4.94 22.51
CA ASN A 42 -6.49 -3.55 22.23
C ASN A 42 -5.50 -3.38 21.05
N ARG A 43 -4.83 -4.47 20.63
CA ARG A 43 -3.82 -4.47 19.58
C ARG A 43 -4.23 -5.28 18.35
N GLN A 44 -5.30 -6.06 18.42
CA GLN A 44 -5.66 -7.03 17.39
C GLN A 44 -7.10 -6.85 16.93
N LYS A 45 -7.28 -6.83 15.63
CA LYS A 45 -8.57 -6.78 14.97
C LYS A 45 -8.65 -7.85 13.89
N ILE A 46 -9.79 -8.49 13.76
CA ILE A 46 -10.13 -9.36 12.63
C ILE A 46 -11.44 -8.89 12.03
N GLY A 47 -11.53 -8.85 10.72
CA GLY A 47 -12.72 -8.33 10.07
C GLY A 47 -13.10 -9.05 8.80
N LEU A 48 -14.37 -8.86 8.45
CA LEU A 48 -14.97 -9.21 7.16
C LEU A 48 -15.14 -7.93 6.35
N ARG A 49 -14.87 -8.00 5.05
CA ARG A 49 -14.96 -6.85 4.14
C ARG A 49 -15.77 -7.23 2.91
N GLY A 50 -16.72 -6.38 2.55
CA GLY A 50 -17.32 -6.38 1.22
C GLY A 50 -16.47 -5.55 0.26
N THR A 51 -16.37 -5.97 -0.98
CA THR A 51 -15.69 -5.20 -2.04
C THR A 51 -16.64 -4.95 -3.19
N PHE A 52 -16.82 -3.69 -3.54
CA PHE A 52 -17.58 -3.23 -4.71
C PHE A 52 -16.68 -2.27 -5.47
N GLU A 53 -16.29 -2.64 -6.67
CA GLU A 53 -15.40 -1.83 -7.49
C GLU A 53 -15.99 -1.70 -8.89
N THR A 54 -15.89 -0.51 -9.46
CA THR A 54 -16.27 -0.22 -10.85
C THR A 54 -15.12 0.50 -11.50
N SER A 55 -14.77 0.05 -12.69
CA SER A 55 -13.80 0.71 -13.55
C SER A 55 -14.45 1.12 -14.86
N VAL A 56 -14.18 2.36 -15.29
CA VAL A 56 -14.67 2.93 -16.53
C VAL A 56 -13.47 3.44 -17.34
N VAL A 57 -13.36 2.95 -18.56
CA VAL A 57 -12.37 3.40 -19.53
C VAL A 57 -12.89 4.67 -20.20
N MET A 58 -12.13 5.75 -20.13
CA MET A 58 -12.48 7.06 -20.68
C MET A 58 -11.89 7.28 -22.07
N ASP A 59 -10.70 6.67 -22.33
CA ASP A 59 -10.06 6.71 -23.65
C ASP A 59 -10.29 5.39 -24.38
N SER A 60 -11.13 5.40 -25.41
CA SER A 60 -11.47 4.23 -26.21
C SER A 60 -10.29 3.66 -27.02
N LEU A 61 -9.21 4.42 -27.19
CA LEU A 61 -7.99 3.97 -27.87
C LEU A 61 -7.06 3.18 -26.92
N TYR A 62 -7.30 3.26 -25.60
CA TYR A 62 -6.49 2.55 -24.61
C TYR A 62 -6.96 1.11 -24.44
N VAL A 63 -6.52 0.24 -25.35
CA VAL A 63 -6.97 -1.17 -25.42
C VAL A 63 -6.50 -2.07 -24.27
N GLN A 64 -5.56 -1.61 -23.43
CA GLN A 64 -5.01 -2.38 -22.31
C GLN A 64 -5.90 -2.35 -21.06
N ALA A 65 -6.92 -1.49 -21.01
CA ALA A 65 -7.90 -1.39 -19.94
C ALA A 65 -9.28 -1.80 -20.44
N LYS A 66 -10.13 -2.29 -19.52
CA LYS A 66 -11.52 -2.68 -19.82
C LYS A 66 -12.48 -2.12 -18.79
N ASP A 67 -13.72 -1.86 -19.21
CA ASP A 67 -14.80 -1.57 -18.28
C ASP A 67 -15.13 -2.84 -17.50
N PHE A 68 -15.12 -2.75 -16.18
CA PHE A 68 -15.52 -3.87 -15.34
C PHE A 68 -16.29 -3.44 -14.08
N SER A 69 -17.05 -4.36 -13.54
CA SER A 69 -17.60 -4.30 -12.20
C SER A 69 -17.12 -5.52 -11.38
N LYS A 70 -16.68 -5.28 -10.17
CA LYS A 70 -16.11 -6.29 -9.27
C LYS A 70 -16.91 -6.32 -7.97
N LYS A 71 -17.32 -7.51 -7.54
CA LYS A 71 -18.01 -7.73 -6.26
C LYS A 71 -17.36 -8.88 -5.54
N GLY A 72 -17.12 -8.71 -4.25
CA GLY A 72 -16.43 -9.74 -3.50
C GLY A 72 -16.56 -9.62 -2.00
N ILE A 73 -16.00 -10.61 -1.34
CA ILE A 73 -15.90 -10.70 0.10
C ILE A 73 -14.47 -11.01 0.50
N GLY A 74 -14.01 -10.46 1.60
CA GLY A 74 -12.67 -10.72 2.11
C GLY A 74 -12.63 -10.78 3.62
N VAL A 75 -11.53 -11.34 4.11
CA VAL A 75 -11.16 -11.36 5.51
C VAL A 75 -9.87 -10.57 5.69
N TRP A 76 -9.71 -9.93 6.82
CA TRP A 76 -8.50 -9.22 7.14
C TRP A 76 -8.17 -9.34 8.64
N TYR A 77 -6.88 -9.30 8.93
CA TYR A 77 -6.33 -9.25 10.27
C TYR A 77 -5.38 -8.06 10.37
N ASP A 78 -5.45 -7.33 11.47
CA ASP A 78 -4.56 -6.21 11.77
C ASP A 78 -4.08 -6.32 13.22
N PHE A 79 -2.76 -6.38 13.38
CA PHE A 79 -2.07 -6.28 14.66
C PHE A 79 -1.31 -4.97 14.69
N THR A 80 -1.53 -4.16 15.73
CA THR A 80 -0.88 -2.86 15.89
C THR A 80 -0.42 -2.68 17.32
N GLU A 81 0.89 -2.64 17.52
CA GLU A 81 1.52 -2.27 18.78
C GLU A 81 1.91 -0.78 18.69
N PRO A 82 1.39 0.09 19.59
CA PRO A 82 1.75 1.50 19.60
C PRO A 82 3.24 1.67 19.92
N SER A 83 3.84 2.73 19.39
CA SER A 83 5.21 3.10 19.72
C SER A 83 5.25 3.96 20.98
N GLU A 84 6.31 3.79 21.76
CA GLU A 84 6.67 4.69 22.89
C GLU A 84 7.25 6.01 22.37
N VAL A 85 7.75 6.03 21.15
CA VAL A 85 8.26 7.22 20.46
C VAL A 85 7.14 7.82 19.63
N GLU A 86 6.68 9.01 19.97
CA GLU A 86 5.55 9.68 19.29
C GLU A 86 5.75 9.88 17.79
N LEU A 87 7.01 10.03 17.35
CA LEU A 87 7.38 10.17 15.95
C LEU A 87 7.13 8.90 15.12
N PHE A 88 7.07 7.73 15.75
CA PHE A 88 6.82 6.46 15.06
C PHE A 88 5.35 6.09 15.23
N ILE A 89 4.68 5.83 14.10
CA ILE A 89 3.26 5.49 14.10
C ILE A 89 3.00 4.19 14.88
N TYR A 90 3.89 3.22 14.70
CA TYR A 90 3.81 1.89 15.32
C TYR A 90 5.17 1.45 15.83
N LYS A 91 5.19 0.68 16.92
CA LYS A 91 6.33 -0.15 17.27
C LYS A 91 6.35 -1.39 16.38
N THR A 92 5.20 -2.05 16.27
CA THR A 92 5.01 -3.20 15.39
C THR A 92 3.65 -3.10 14.70
N ARG A 93 3.61 -3.40 13.42
CA ARG A 93 2.37 -3.55 12.65
C ARG A 93 2.45 -4.79 11.79
N ILE A 94 1.38 -5.60 11.81
CA ILE A 94 1.20 -6.72 10.92
C ILE A 94 -0.21 -6.62 10.34
N ARG A 95 -0.34 -6.73 9.02
CA ARG A 95 -1.63 -6.75 8.34
C ARG A 95 -1.65 -7.87 7.31
N ALA A 96 -2.72 -8.65 7.32
CA ALA A 96 -2.96 -9.70 6.34
C ALA A 96 -4.38 -9.56 5.80
N GLU A 97 -4.55 -9.72 4.49
CA GLU A 97 -5.84 -9.63 3.81
C GLU A 97 -5.95 -10.75 2.79
N ALA A 98 -7.15 -11.32 2.66
CA ALA A 98 -7.49 -12.28 1.62
C ALA A 98 -8.90 -11.99 1.12
N ASP A 99 -9.05 -11.76 -0.18
CA ASP A 99 -10.32 -11.44 -0.81
C ASP A 99 -10.62 -12.40 -1.95
N TYR A 100 -11.89 -12.66 -2.18
CA TYR A 100 -12.42 -13.40 -3.31
C TYR A 100 -13.43 -12.55 -4.04
N PHE A 101 -13.27 -12.40 -5.36
CA PHE A 101 -14.10 -11.53 -6.18
C PHE A 101 -14.69 -12.26 -7.38
N PHE A 102 -15.82 -11.74 -7.84
CA PHE A 102 -16.36 -11.95 -9.17
C PHE A 102 -16.23 -10.65 -9.95
N THR A 103 -15.45 -10.68 -11.01
CA THR A 103 -15.27 -9.57 -11.96
C THR A 103 -16.13 -9.83 -13.19
N ASN A 104 -16.95 -8.84 -13.56
CA ASN A 104 -17.77 -8.85 -14.76
C ASN A 104 -17.26 -7.77 -15.72
N TYR A 105 -16.79 -8.19 -16.89
CA TYR A 105 -16.42 -7.29 -17.97
C TYR A 105 -17.65 -6.99 -18.81
N SER A 106 -18.17 -5.76 -18.68
CA SER A 106 -19.51 -5.40 -19.13
C SER A 106 -19.69 -5.49 -20.66
N LYS A 107 -18.66 -5.13 -21.43
CA LYS A 107 -18.72 -5.14 -22.90
C LYS A 107 -18.62 -6.54 -23.51
N GLU A 108 -17.93 -7.46 -22.83
CA GLU A 108 -17.67 -8.81 -23.33
C GLU A 108 -18.62 -9.85 -22.72
N ASN A 109 -19.40 -9.43 -21.71
CA ASN A 109 -20.27 -10.30 -20.92
C ASN A 109 -19.54 -11.52 -20.32
N ILE A 110 -18.28 -11.33 -19.92
CA ILE A 110 -17.43 -12.36 -19.33
C ILE A 110 -17.38 -12.15 -17.81
N LYS A 111 -17.61 -13.23 -17.06
CA LYS A 111 -17.48 -13.26 -15.60
C LYS A 111 -16.30 -14.13 -15.21
N VAL A 112 -15.43 -13.60 -14.36
CA VAL A 112 -14.21 -14.28 -13.89
C VAL A 112 -14.14 -14.22 -12.37
N SER A 113 -13.70 -15.31 -11.74
CA SER A 113 -13.35 -15.33 -10.32
C SER A 113 -11.89 -14.99 -10.13
N GLN A 114 -11.59 -14.17 -9.11
CA GLN A 114 -10.25 -13.70 -8.79
C GLN A 114 -10.02 -13.76 -7.28
N ASN A 115 -8.76 -13.94 -6.88
CA ASN A 115 -8.33 -13.89 -5.49
C ASN A 115 -7.29 -12.78 -5.34
N ASN A 116 -7.35 -12.06 -4.22
CA ASN A 116 -6.35 -11.08 -3.85
C ASN A 116 -5.80 -11.40 -2.46
N PHE A 117 -4.47 -11.30 -2.32
CA PHE A 117 -3.78 -11.46 -1.05
C PHE A 117 -2.87 -10.26 -0.82
N TYR A 118 -2.87 -9.76 0.40
CA TYR A 118 -1.98 -8.69 0.82
C TYR A 118 -1.40 -9.02 2.19
N PHE A 119 -0.11 -8.78 2.36
CA PHE A 119 0.56 -8.92 3.64
C PHE A 119 1.55 -7.77 3.85
N LEU A 120 1.57 -7.24 5.06
CA LEU A 120 2.51 -6.23 5.52
C LEU A 120 2.97 -6.59 6.93
N ALA A 121 4.28 -6.51 7.17
CA ALA A 121 4.89 -6.55 8.48
C ALA A 121 5.90 -5.41 8.60
N GLU A 122 5.82 -4.66 9.70
CA GLU A 122 6.71 -3.54 9.98
C GLU A 122 7.04 -3.51 11.47
N ARG A 123 8.31 -3.25 11.79
CA ARG A 123 8.74 -3.11 13.18
C ARG A 123 9.87 -2.10 13.33
N ASN A 124 9.77 -1.27 14.36
CA ASN A 124 10.82 -0.38 14.84
C ASN A 124 11.57 -1.04 15.99
N PHE A 125 12.87 -1.23 15.82
CA PHE A 125 13.77 -1.78 16.83
C PHE A 125 14.59 -0.63 17.43
N TYR A 126 14.59 -0.55 18.74
CA TYR A 126 15.53 0.33 19.46
C TYR A 126 16.92 -0.29 19.43
N ILE A 127 17.94 0.51 19.08
CA ILE A 127 19.34 0.08 19.08
C ILE A 127 20.03 0.62 20.34
N SER A 128 20.16 1.93 20.44
CA SER A 128 20.81 2.62 21.57
C SER A 128 20.59 4.13 21.49
N GLY A 129 20.39 4.83 22.60
CA GLY A 129 20.24 6.29 22.63
C GLY A 129 19.12 6.76 21.68
N ASN A 130 19.48 7.51 20.66
CA ASN A 130 18.55 8.06 19.67
C ASN A 130 18.47 7.21 18.39
N ASN A 131 19.03 6.01 18.38
CA ASN A 131 19.20 5.18 17.19
C ASN A 131 18.14 4.08 17.13
N TYR A 132 17.47 3.96 15.99
CA TYR A 132 16.45 2.97 15.71
C TYR A 132 16.66 2.34 14.33
N LEU A 133 16.19 1.11 14.17
CA LEU A 133 16.11 0.41 12.90
C LEU A 133 14.64 0.08 12.61
N ASN A 134 14.11 0.54 11.50
CA ASN A 134 12.81 0.11 10.99
C ASN A 134 13.03 -0.95 9.92
N LEU A 135 12.34 -2.08 10.08
CA LEU A 135 12.26 -3.12 9.05
C LEU A 135 10.81 -3.25 8.61
N LYS A 136 10.60 -3.25 7.30
CA LYS A 136 9.29 -3.43 6.66
C LYS A 136 9.38 -4.49 5.57
N ALA A 137 8.38 -5.36 5.52
CA ALA A 137 8.16 -6.28 4.41
C ALA A 137 6.71 -6.15 3.93
N GLU A 138 6.51 -6.13 2.62
CA GLU A 138 5.19 -6.02 2.02
C GLU A 138 5.10 -6.89 0.77
N THR A 139 3.94 -7.52 0.58
CA THR A 139 3.64 -8.31 -0.62
C THR A 139 2.17 -8.18 -0.99
N GLY A 140 1.91 -8.22 -2.28
CA GLY A 140 0.57 -8.25 -2.85
C GLY A 140 0.51 -9.26 -4.01
N LEU A 141 -0.60 -9.96 -4.11
CA LEU A 141 -0.88 -10.92 -5.19
C LEU A 141 -2.33 -10.79 -5.62
N ILE A 142 -2.56 -10.66 -6.90
CA ILE A 142 -3.88 -10.87 -7.52
C ILE A 142 -3.79 -12.04 -8.49
N ASN A 143 -4.61 -13.05 -8.27
CA ASN A 143 -4.67 -14.23 -9.12
C ASN A 143 -6.00 -14.30 -9.83
N SER A 144 -5.96 -14.56 -11.14
CA SER A 144 -7.13 -14.68 -12.01
C SER A 144 -6.96 -15.85 -12.97
N LYS A 145 -8.06 -16.50 -13.34
CA LYS A 145 -8.03 -17.53 -14.39
C LYS A 145 -7.80 -16.95 -15.79
N ASN A 146 -8.20 -15.69 -15.99
CA ASN A 146 -7.99 -14.96 -17.23
C ASN A 146 -6.88 -13.93 -17.04
N GLU A 147 -6.32 -13.46 -18.15
CA GLU A 147 -5.37 -12.33 -18.11
C GLU A 147 -6.02 -11.11 -17.46
N LEU A 148 -5.28 -10.51 -16.55
CA LEU A 148 -5.68 -9.26 -15.91
C LEU A 148 -5.51 -8.10 -16.87
N VAL A 149 -6.38 -7.13 -16.83
CA VAL A 149 -6.20 -5.87 -17.58
C VAL A 149 -5.46 -4.84 -16.73
N THR A 150 -4.85 -3.84 -17.36
CA THR A 150 -3.98 -2.86 -16.70
C THR A 150 -4.66 -2.13 -15.53
N ASN A 151 -5.94 -1.84 -15.64
CA ASN A 151 -6.72 -1.19 -14.58
C ASN A 151 -7.15 -2.12 -13.43
N GLU A 152 -6.81 -3.43 -13.49
CA GLU A 152 -6.98 -4.38 -12.39
C GLU A 152 -5.69 -4.67 -11.63
N LEU A 153 -4.53 -4.36 -12.22
CA LEU A 153 -3.23 -4.64 -11.61
C LEU A 153 -3.05 -3.92 -10.28
N LEU A 154 -2.33 -4.56 -9.37
CA LEU A 154 -1.88 -3.94 -8.13
C LEU A 154 -0.94 -2.79 -8.47
N ARG A 155 -1.08 -1.68 -7.73
CA ARG A 155 -0.29 -0.48 -7.90
C ARG A 155 0.49 -0.19 -6.64
N PHE A 156 1.77 0.04 -6.79
CA PHE A 156 2.66 0.46 -5.72
C PHE A 156 3.76 1.36 -6.27
N GLY A 157 4.67 1.79 -5.43
CA GLY A 157 5.65 2.84 -5.73
C GLY A 157 5.25 4.16 -5.07
N GLY A 158 6.23 5.01 -4.83
CA GLY A 158 6.04 6.31 -4.21
C GLY A 158 6.34 6.33 -2.71
N TRP A 159 5.96 7.43 -2.07
CA TRP A 159 6.37 7.78 -0.72
C TRP A 159 6.06 6.73 0.36
N ASN A 160 4.88 6.13 0.33
CA ASN A 160 4.40 5.19 1.36
C ASN A 160 4.69 3.71 1.07
N SER A 161 5.25 3.40 -0.10
CA SER A 161 5.50 2.03 -0.53
C SER A 161 6.94 1.81 -0.98
N PHE A 162 7.18 1.58 -2.26
CA PHE A 162 8.53 1.42 -2.82
C PHE A 162 9.04 2.79 -3.31
N ARG A 163 9.88 3.42 -2.50
CA ARG A 163 10.38 4.79 -2.72
C ARG A 163 11.39 4.82 -3.89
N GLY A 164 11.60 6.01 -4.48
CA GLY A 164 12.47 6.17 -5.65
C GLY A 164 11.77 5.94 -6.99
N PHE A 165 10.49 5.58 -6.96
CA PHE A 165 9.59 5.51 -8.11
C PHE A 165 8.45 6.52 -7.94
N ASN A 166 7.78 6.89 -9.04
CA ASN A 166 6.60 7.75 -8.96
C ASN A 166 5.47 7.04 -8.20
N GLU A 167 4.55 7.84 -7.66
CA GLU A 167 3.40 7.34 -6.92
C GLU A 167 2.54 6.43 -7.82
N ASN A 168 2.25 5.20 -7.35
CA ASN A 168 1.46 4.18 -8.05
C ASN A 168 1.96 3.78 -9.44
N ALA A 169 3.24 4.04 -9.77
CA ALA A 169 3.78 3.80 -11.12
C ALA A 169 4.14 2.32 -11.39
N LEU A 170 4.32 1.52 -10.36
CA LEU A 170 4.67 0.11 -10.49
C LEU A 170 3.39 -0.73 -10.55
N LEU A 171 3.23 -1.47 -11.65
CA LEU A 171 2.06 -2.29 -11.94
C LEU A 171 2.42 -3.78 -11.87
N ALA A 172 1.71 -4.55 -11.07
CA ALA A 172 2.01 -5.96 -10.85
C ALA A 172 0.76 -6.81 -10.65
N ASP A 173 0.80 -8.05 -11.06
CA ASP A 173 -0.09 -9.11 -10.56
C ASP A 173 0.45 -9.74 -9.26
N PHE A 174 1.78 -9.70 -9.06
CA PHE A 174 2.47 -10.10 -7.85
C PHE A 174 3.66 -9.19 -7.58
N TYR A 175 3.81 -8.76 -6.34
CA TYR A 175 5.02 -8.08 -5.88
C TYR A 175 5.37 -8.46 -4.45
N TYR A 176 6.63 -8.32 -4.13
CA TYR A 176 7.12 -8.28 -2.75
C TYR A 176 8.29 -7.32 -2.65
N TYR A 177 8.44 -6.71 -1.50
CA TYR A 177 9.64 -5.93 -1.18
C TYR A 177 9.92 -5.91 0.32
N GLY A 178 11.20 -5.71 0.63
CA GLY A 178 11.71 -5.40 1.96
C GLY A 178 12.30 -4.01 2.01
N SER A 179 12.20 -3.36 3.15
CA SER A 179 12.81 -2.07 3.46
C SER A 179 13.55 -2.15 4.77
N ALA A 180 14.78 -1.64 4.79
CA ALA A 180 15.55 -1.39 6.00
C ALA A 180 15.84 0.11 6.10
N GLU A 181 15.52 0.71 7.25
CA GLU A 181 15.62 2.14 7.45
C GLU A 181 16.25 2.43 8.82
N TYR A 182 17.43 3.04 8.80
CA TYR A 182 18.05 3.55 10.01
C TYR A 182 17.48 4.92 10.31
N ARG A 183 17.04 5.13 11.56
CA ARG A 183 16.41 6.36 12.07
C ARG A 183 17.24 6.93 13.21
N TYR A 184 17.56 8.20 13.11
CA TYR A 184 18.23 8.96 14.16
C TYR A 184 17.33 10.08 14.69
N LEU A 185 16.92 10.00 15.96
CA LEU A 185 16.07 11.00 16.59
C LEU A 185 16.86 12.28 16.86
N VAL A 186 16.32 13.41 16.40
CA VAL A 186 16.80 14.75 16.67
C VAL A 186 15.83 15.40 17.67
N GLY A 187 16.05 15.13 18.95
CA GLY A 187 15.12 15.51 20.00
C GLY A 187 13.82 14.72 19.96
N SER A 188 12.75 15.30 20.50
CA SER A 188 11.44 14.64 20.59
C SER A 188 10.52 14.87 19.38
N GLN A 189 10.90 15.75 18.46
CA GLN A 189 10.00 16.23 17.40
C GLN A 189 10.46 15.94 15.98
N ALA A 190 11.68 15.39 15.80
CA ALA A 190 12.22 15.12 14.46
C ALA A 190 13.13 13.90 14.44
N PHE A 191 13.29 13.31 13.25
CA PHE A 191 14.30 12.31 12.99
C PHE A 191 14.79 12.38 11.54
N PHE A 192 16.05 12.01 11.35
CA PHE A 192 16.62 11.70 10.04
C PHE A 192 16.53 10.21 9.80
N ASP A 193 16.37 9.83 8.55
CA ASP A 193 16.45 8.43 8.13
C ASP A 193 17.32 8.24 6.89
N ILE A 194 17.93 7.06 6.81
CA ILE A 194 18.60 6.53 5.62
C ILE A 194 17.98 5.17 5.37
N PHE A 195 17.56 4.91 4.16
CA PHE A 195 16.88 3.65 3.84
C PHE A 195 17.41 2.98 2.58
N ALA A 196 17.25 1.67 2.56
CA ALA A 196 17.42 0.82 1.40
C ALA A 196 16.18 -0.07 1.23
N GLN A 197 15.75 -0.25 -0.01
CA GLN A 197 14.64 -1.15 -0.35
C GLN A 197 15.07 -2.08 -1.49
N TYR A 198 14.60 -3.30 -1.42
CA TYR A 198 14.78 -4.30 -2.47
C TYR A 198 13.51 -5.12 -2.62
N GLY A 199 13.15 -5.43 -3.87
CA GLY A 199 11.97 -6.21 -4.17
C GLY A 199 11.94 -6.73 -5.60
N GLN A 200 10.83 -7.37 -5.92
CA GLN A 200 10.54 -7.86 -7.26
C GLN A 200 9.06 -7.68 -7.54
N LEU A 201 8.74 -7.40 -8.76
CA LEU A 201 7.37 -7.47 -9.27
C LEU A 201 7.27 -8.45 -10.43
N ASN A 202 6.09 -9.01 -10.61
CA ASN A 202 5.70 -9.74 -11.81
C ASN A 202 4.55 -8.98 -12.47
N ASN A 203 4.63 -8.80 -13.76
CA ASN A 203 3.54 -8.32 -14.60
C ASN A 203 3.42 -9.27 -15.80
N ASN A 204 2.50 -10.21 -15.67
CA ASN A 204 2.35 -11.27 -16.69
C ASN A 204 1.85 -10.71 -18.02
N ASN A 205 1.07 -9.62 -18.01
CA ASN A 205 0.58 -8.97 -19.25
C ASN A 205 1.73 -8.45 -20.12
N LEU A 206 2.80 -7.97 -19.48
CA LEU A 206 3.97 -7.46 -20.16
C LEU A 206 5.13 -8.46 -20.18
N SER A 207 4.92 -9.67 -19.61
CA SER A 207 5.97 -10.69 -19.40
C SER A 207 7.20 -10.15 -18.67
N LEU A 208 7.00 -9.19 -17.76
CA LEU A 208 8.06 -8.53 -17.00
C LEU A 208 8.19 -9.12 -15.60
N LYS A 209 9.43 -9.30 -15.15
CA LYS A 209 9.77 -9.75 -13.78
C LYS A 209 11.00 -9.01 -13.25
N PRO A 210 11.03 -7.67 -13.25
CA PRO A 210 12.18 -6.92 -12.79
C PRO A 210 12.38 -7.08 -11.29
N LYS A 211 13.65 -7.16 -10.88
CA LYS A 211 14.08 -6.93 -9.51
C LYS A 211 14.36 -5.46 -9.35
N LEU A 212 13.89 -4.87 -8.28
CA LEU A 212 13.93 -3.44 -8.04
C LEU A 212 14.78 -3.15 -6.80
N TYR A 213 15.47 -2.03 -6.79
CA TYR A 213 16.14 -1.52 -5.62
C TYR A 213 15.98 -0.01 -5.52
N SER A 214 16.05 0.51 -4.31
CA SER A 214 16.08 1.95 -4.08
C SER A 214 16.90 2.29 -2.84
N LEU A 215 17.47 3.48 -2.85
CA LEU A 215 18.17 4.09 -1.74
C LEU A 215 17.67 5.51 -1.55
N GLY A 216 17.69 6.00 -0.34
CA GLY A 216 17.31 7.38 -0.07
C GLY A 216 17.59 7.82 1.34
N ILE A 217 17.34 9.09 1.56
CA ILE A 217 17.43 9.77 2.85
C ILE A 217 16.14 10.53 3.10
N GLY A 218 15.78 10.69 4.37
CA GLY A 218 14.61 11.43 4.77
C GLY A 218 14.84 12.32 5.97
N PHE A 219 14.00 13.33 6.08
CA PHE A 219 13.86 14.16 7.26
C PHE A 219 12.39 14.27 7.64
N ASN A 220 12.07 13.90 8.87
CA ASN A 220 10.71 13.82 9.37
C ASN A 220 10.59 14.67 10.64
N PHE A 221 9.53 15.45 10.74
CA PHE A 221 9.30 16.29 11.91
C PHE A 221 7.80 16.45 12.20
N PHE A 222 7.51 16.58 13.49
CA PHE A 222 6.14 16.67 13.96
C PHE A 222 5.65 18.12 13.89
N LEU A 223 4.45 18.28 13.30
CA LEU A 223 3.69 19.51 13.26
C LEU A 223 2.36 19.32 14.00
N PRO A 224 1.67 20.37 14.43
CA PRO A 224 0.33 20.25 15.04
C PRO A 224 -0.69 19.50 14.17
N ILE A 225 -0.51 19.53 12.84
CA ILE A 225 -1.37 18.85 11.86
C ILE A 225 -0.96 17.41 11.55
N GLY A 226 0.21 16.94 12.04
CA GLY A 226 0.73 15.59 11.82
C GLY A 226 2.23 15.53 11.58
N LEU A 227 2.73 14.34 11.27
CA LEU A 227 4.13 14.10 10.93
C LEU A 227 4.38 14.51 9.47
N MET A 228 5.21 15.52 9.27
CA MET A 228 5.68 15.94 7.95
C MET A 228 6.95 15.18 7.58
N SER A 229 7.04 14.72 6.36
CA SER A 229 8.15 13.94 5.84
C SER A 229 8.65 14.54 4.53
N PHE A 230 9.97 14.70 4.42
CA PHE A 230 10.71 14.99 3.19
C PHE A 230 11.65 13.86 2.90
N GLN A 231 11.65 13.35 1.68
CA GLN A 231 12.50 12.25 1.28
C GLN A 231 13.10 12.52 -0.11
N ILE A 232 14.37 12.20 -0.24
CA ILE A 232 15.09 12.18 -1.52
C ILE A 232 15.50 10.74 -1.76
N SER A 233 15.06 10.18 -2.86
CA SER A 233 15.29 8.77 -3.16
C SER A 233 15.52 8.53 -4.64
N ASN A 234 16.29 7.49 -4.93
CA ASN A 234 16.55 7.03 -6.28
C ASN A 234 16.33 5.52 -6.33
N GLY A 235 15.60 5.06 -7.34
CA GLY A 235 15.30 3.65 -7.53
C GLY A 235 15.45 3.25 -8.99
N ASN A 236 15.86 2.01 -9.21
CA ASN A 236 16.02 1.44 -10.54
C ASN A 236 15.81 -0.08 -10.52
N GLU A 237 15.80 -0.69 -11.70
CA GLU A 237 15.89 -2.13 -11.86
C GLU A 237 17.31 -2.62 -11.54
N PHE A 238 17.39 -3.78 -10.91
CA PHE A 238 18.67 -4.40 -10.55
C PHE A 238 19.48 -4.73 -11.82
N GLY A 239 20.73 -4.31 -11.82
CA GLY A 239 21.63 -4.40 -12.98
C GLY A 239 21.75 -3.09 -13.77
N ASN A 240 20.84 -2.14 -13.56
CA ASN A 240 20.92 -0.80 -14.13
C ASN A 240 21.53 0.18 -13.10
N PRO A 241 22.48 1.04 -13.49
CA PRO A 241 23.04 2.03 -12.57
C PRO A 241 22.02 3.09 -12.19
N MET A 242 22.09 3.61 -10.98
CA MET A 242 21.33 4.78 -10.58
C MET A 242 21.77 6.00 -11.40
N LYS A 243 20.81 6.75 -11.90
CA LYS A 243 21.05 8.03 -12.60
C LYS A 243 20.50 9.16 -11.75
N PHE A 244 21.24 10.25 -11.66
CA PHE A 244 20.82 11.44 -10.90
C PHE A 244 19.46 11.98 -11.38
N ASN A 245 19.21 11.93 -12.67
CA ASN A 245 17.95 12.40 -13.29
C ASN A 245 16.72 11.57 -12.88
N ASP A 246 16.92 10.36 -12.36
CA ASP A 246 15.83 9.49 -11.88
C ASP A 246 15.49 9.74 -10.41
N THR A 247 16.22 10.65 -9.74
CA THR A 247 15.99 10.98 -8.34
C THR A 247 14.60 11.60 -8.15
N LYS A 248 13.89 11.09 -7.15
CA LYS A 248 12.56 11.55 -6.75
C LYS A 248 12.65 12.30 -5.43
N ILE A 249 11.91 13.40 -5.36
CA ILE A 249 11.69 14.14 -4.12
C ILE A 249 10.24 13.88 -3.73
N HIS A 250 10.05 13.29 -2.57
CA HIS A 250 8.74 13.06 -1.99
C HIS A 250 8.56 13.94 -0.76
N TRP A 251 7.39 14.49 -0.61
CA TRP A 251 6.99 15.17 0.61
C TRP A 251 5.54 14.84 0.93
N GLY A 252 5.21 14.78 2.21
CA GLY A 252 3.86 14.46 2.62
C GLY A 252 3.64 14.72 4.10
N ILE A 253 2.36 14.70 4.50
CA ILE A 253 1.93 14.87 5.88
C ILE A 253 1.09 13.66 6.26
N LEU A 254 1.51 12.95 7.32
CA LEU A 254 0.73 11.91 7.98
C LEU A 254 -0.04 12.51 9.15
N SER A 255 -1.31 12.81 8.91
CA SER A 255 -2.21 13.33 9.94
C SER A 255 -2.73 12.19 10.82
N ARG A 256 -2.71 12.41 12.14
CA ARG A 256 -3.32 11.52 13.14
C ARG A 256 -4.50 12.25 13.75
N PHE A 257 -5.69 11.73 13.54
CA PHE A 257 -6.91 12.17 14.19
C PHE A 257 -7.40 11.11 15.16
#